data_ca135a3d56d3edb4ab4ebbeb8ef99fd9
#
_entry.id   ca135a3d56d3edb4ab4ebbeb8ef99fd9
#
_cell.length_a   1.000
_cell.length_b   1.000
_cell.length_c   1.000
_cell.angle_alpha   90.00
_cell.angle_beta   90.00
_cell.angle_gamma   90.00
#
_symmetry.space_group_name_H-M   'P 1'
#
loop_
_entity.id
_entity.type
_entity.pdbx_description
1 polymer ?
#
loop_
_entity_poly.entity_id
_entity_poly.type
_entity_poly.pdbx_seq_one_letter_code
_entity_poly.pdbx_strand_id
1 'polypeptide(L)'
;FASENIKLRWDYSVDGLDDLAAYISEIKIYGIEMVYIPQAPFYVGSGGTEYFPFYTFGNKNPYQITSEEAINVGETDGFLYYKTGTYSGDGAGPIPASFPKGFNHFWCMKYEITQQQYADFLNTLTETQAKVRFPNYYNSYRNFIKKVDTVYGCDANNNNKFNEQDDGNNIACNYISWADGIAYADWAA
;
A
#
# COMPACT_ATOMS: atom_id res chain seq x y z
N PHE A 1 1.93 15.70 13.69
CA PHE A 1 2.95 15.16 14.60
C PHE A 1 4.28 15.83 14.23
N ALA A 2 4.84 16.59 15.15
CA ALA A 2 6.23 17.04 15.04
C ALA A 2 7.05 16.18 15.99
N SER A 3 8.03 15.48 15.50
CA SER A 3 8.97 14.75 16.32
C SER A 3 10.28 15.54 16.34
N GLU A 4 10.68 15.98 17.50
CA GLU A 4 11.93 16.73 17.67
C GLU A 4 13.07 15.76 18.01
N ASN A 5 14.27 16.08 17.55
CA ASN A 5 15.51 15.33 17.83
C ASN A 5 15.59 13.90 17.27
N ILE A 6 14.95 13.62 16.15
CA ILE A 6 15.20 12.39 15.39
C ILE A 6 16.62 12.45 14.84
N LYS A 7 17.45 11.46 15.20
CA LYS A 7 18.79 11.29 14.66
C LYS A 7 18.78 10.10 13.70
N LEU A 8 19.12 10.36 12.45
CA LEU A 8 19.40 9.32 11.46
C LEU A 8 20.93 9.09 11.44
N ARG A 9 21.31 7.82 11.48
CA ARG A 9 22.70 7.40 11.26
C ARG A 9 22.72 6.58 9.98
N TRP A 10 23.54 7.01 9.05
CA TRP A 10 23.83 6.27 7.83
C TRP A 10 25.30 5.83 7.86
N ASP A 11 25.55 4.54 7.75
CA ASP A 11 26.90 4.00 7.61
C ASP A 11 27.22 3.86 6.12
N TYR A 12 27.64 4.94 5.52
CA TYR A 12 27.88 5.07 4.08
C TYR A 12 29.07 4.21 3.59
N SER A 13 29.95 3.77 4.48
CA SER A 13 31.05 2.90 4.10
C SER A 13 30.57 1.51 3.67
N VAL A 14 29.44 1.04 4.20
CA VAL A 14 28.78 -0.23 3.78
C VAL A 14 28.28 -0.14 2.34
N ASP A 15 27.93 1.05 1.87
CA ASP A 15 27.49 1.33 0.51
C ASP A 15 28.64 1.62 -0.45
N GLY A 16 29.89 1.46 0.02
CA GLY A 16 31.09 1.66 -0.80
C GLY A 16 31.45 3.13 -1.05
N LEU A 17 30.96 4.04 -0.21
CA LEU A 17 31.28 5.47 -0.28
C LEU A 17 32.39 5.81 0.70
N ASP A 18 33.56 6.18 0.20
CA ASP A 18 34.72 6.51 1.03
C ASP A 18 34.75 8.00 1.46
N ASP A 19 34.12 8.89 0.68
CA ASP A 19 34.01 10.33 0.96
C ASP A 19 32.65 10.87 0.58
N LEU A 20 31.82 11.18 1.57
CA LEU A 20 30.48 11.72 1.42
C LEU A 20 30.46 13.09 0.67
N ALA A 21 31.43 13.93 0.96
CA ALA A 21 31.46 15.29 0.41
C ALA A 21 31.71 15.31 -1.10
N ALA A 22 32.32 14.25 -1.64
CA ALA A 22 32.63 14.16 -3.08
C ALA A 22 31.43 13.68 -3.93
N TYR A 23 30.42 12.99 -3.31
CA TYR A 23 29.39 12.27 -4.05
C TYR A 23 27.96 12.72 -3.75
N ILE A 24 27.72 13.41 -2.64
CA ILE A 24 26.36 13.72 -2.18
C ILE A 24 26.09 15.23 -2.27
N SER A 25 25.26 15.61 -3.22
CA SER A 25 24.74 16.98 -3.35
C SER A 25 23.43 17.21 -2.59
N GLU A 26 22.66 16.14 -2.31
CA GLU A 26 21.37 16.22 -1.66
C GLU A 26 21.07 14.92 -0.89
N ILE A 27 20.49 15.05 0.30
CA ILE A 27 19.93 13.94 1.08
C ILE A 27 18.43 14.21 1.24
N LYS A 28 17.59 13.27 0.79
CA LYS A 28 16.14 13.29 1.02
C LYS A 28 15.76 12.21 2.02
N ILE A 29 14.94 12.58 2.99
CA ILE A 29 14.44 11.66 4.01
C ILE A 29 12.92 11.58 3.85
N TYR A 30 12.42 10.35 3.70
CA TYR A 30 11.00 10.07 3.62
C TYR A 30 10.54 9.41 4.91
N GLY A 31 9.37 9.82 5.42
CA GLY A 31 8.77 9.26 6.62
C GLY A 31 7.33 8.85 6.35
N ILE A 32 6.95 7.66 6.82
CA ILE A 32 5.59 7.15 6.74
C ILE A 32 5.06 6.95 8.15
N GLU A 33 3.90 7.58 8.45
CA GLU A 33 3.26 7.39 9.75
C GLU A 33 2.61 6.01 9.80
N MET A 34 3.05 5.17 10.74
CA MET A 34 2.57 3.81 10.95
C MET A 34 1.75 3.71 12.23
N VAL A 35 0.71 2.86 12.20
CA VAL A 35 -0.11 2.51 13.35
C VAL A 35 0.14 1.06 13.72
N TYR A 36 0.43 0.82 14.99
CA TYR A 36 0.53 -0.52 15.53
C TYR A 36 -0.85 -1.11 15.75
N ILE A 37 -1.11 -2.24 15.13
CA ILE A 37 -2.32 -3.04 15.31
C ILE A 37 -1.99 -4.21 16.22
N PRO A 38 -2.52 -4.27 17.45
CA PRO A 38 -2.23 -5.35 18.38
C PRO A 38 -2.89 -6.66 17.93
N GLN A 39 -2.30 -7.77 18.35
CA GLN A 39 -2.90 -9.09 18.17
C GLN A 39 -4.26 -9.17 18.87
N ALA A 40 -5.31 -9.47 18.12
CA ALA A 40 -6.66 -9.66 18.65
C ALA A 40 -7.55 -10.43 17.66
N PRO A 41 -8.59 -11.13 18.14
CA PRO A 41 -9.64 -11.62 17.26
C PRO A 41 -10.45 -10.46 16.67
N PHE A 42 -10.92 -10.66 15.44
CA PHE A 42 -11.78 -9.69 14.76
C PHE A 42 -12.75 -10.40 13.82
N TYR A 43 -13.70 -9.64 13.27
CA TYR A 43 -14.69 -10.18 12.34
C TYR A 43 -14.41 -9.67 10.93
N VAL A 44 -14.57 -10.57 9.94
CA VAL A 44 -14.56 -10.23 8.51
C VAL A 44 -15.96 -10.34 7.93
N GLY A 45 -16.28 -9.41 7.04
CA GLY A 45 -17.60 -9.28 6.44
C GLY A 45 -18.61 -8.66 7.39
N SER A 46 -19.74 -8.26 6.85
CA SER A 46 -20.83 -7.62 7.59
C SER A 46 -21.95 -8.62 7.94
N GLY A 47 -21.96 -9.79 7.31
CA GLY A 47 -23.11 -10.70 7.34
C GLY A 47 -24.34 -10.12 6.61
N GLY A 48 -24.17 -9.01 5.90
CA GLY A 48 -25.20 -8.19 5.33
C GLY A 48 -25.69 -8.60 3.96
N THR A 49 -26.31 -7.65 3.29
CA THR A 49 -26.94 -7.81 1.97
C THR A 49 -26.13 -7.23 0.84
N GLU A 50 -24.94 -6.71 1.13
CA GLU A 50 -24.01 -6.16 0.14
C GLU A 50 -23.54 -7.23 -0.86
N TYR A 51 -22.99 -6.77 -1.98
CA TYR A 51 -22.40 -7.68 -2.97
C TYR A 51 -21.19 -8.41 -2.39
N PHE A 52 -21.18 -9.75 -2.50
CA PHE A 52 -20.05 -10.60 -2.08
C PHE A 52 -19.64 -10.48 -0.61
N PRO A 53 -20.58 -10.48 0.35
CA PRO A 53 -20.22 -10.39 1.75
C PRO A 53 -19.50 -11.66 2.21
N PHE A 54 -18.48 -11.51 3.04
CA PHE A 54 -17.96 -12.62 3.82
C PHE A 54 -18.89 -12.92 4.98
N TYR A 55 -19.16 -14.21 5.25
CA TYR A 55 -19.98 -14.64 6.37
C TYR A 55 -19.68 -16.08 6.78
N THR A 56 -20.20 -16.49 7.94
CA THR A 56 -20.19 -17.87 8.39
C THR A 56 -21.34 -18.63 7.73
N PHE A 57 -21.04 -19.68 6.97
CA PHE A 57 -22.06 -20.49 6.34
C PHE A 57 -23.01 -21.12 7.41
N GLY A 58 -24.26 -21.21 7.08
CA GLY A 58 -25.34 -21.71 7.95
C GLY A 58 -26.11 -20.62 8.69
N ASN A 59 -25.41 -19.60 9.26
CA ASN A 59 -26.08 -18.56 10.06
C ASN A 59 -25.96 -17.14 9.49
N LYS A 60 -25.11 -16.92 8.48
CA LYS A 60 -24.86 -15.62 7.83
C LYS A 60 -24.30 -14.52 8.75
N ASN A 61 -23.75 -14.87 9.89
CA ASN A 61 -23.05 -13.90 10.75
C ASN A 61 -21.68 -13.57 10.16
N PRO A 62 -21.09 -12.39 10.50
CA PRO A 62 -19.69 -12.12 10.22
C PRO A 62 -18.80 -13.26 10.70
N TYR A 63 -17.81 -13.65 9.88
CA TYR A 63 -16.89 -14.71 10.24
C TYR A 63 -15.81 -14.21 11.19
N GLN A 64 -15.57 -14.91 12.30
CA GLN A 64 -14.57 -14.49 13.28
C GLN A 64 -13.19 -15.10 12.97
N ILE A 65 -12.18 -14.26 12.86
CA ILE A 65 -10.77 -14.64 12.82
C ILE A 65 -10.25 -14.69 14.25
N THR A 66 -9.77 -15.84 14.69
CA THR A 66 -9.30 -16.07 16.08
C THR A 66 -7.85 -16.54 16.16
N SER A 67 -7.20 -16.82 15.02
CA SER A 67 -5.80 -17.27 14.93
C SER A 67 -5.28 -17.11 13.50
N GLU A 68 -4.00 -17.41 13.28
CA GLU A 68 -3.38 -17.53 11.95
C GLU A 68 -3.53 -18.93 11.34
N GLU A 69 -4.24 -19.86 12.00
CA GLU A 69 -4.46 -21.20 11.48
C GLU A 69 -5.24 -21.21 10.15
N ALA A 70 -5.19 -22.32 9.44
CA ALA A 70 -5.90 -22.48 8.19
C ALA A 70 -7.42 -22.29 8.37
N ILE A 71 -8.07 -21.60 7.44
CA ILE A 71 -9.50 -21.34 7.46
C ILE A 71 -10.18 -22.20 6.40
N ASN A 72 -11.13 -23.02 6.82
CA ASN A 72 -11.98 -23.76 5.90
C ASN A 72 -12.96 -22.82 5.19
N VAL A 73 -13.07 -22.98 3.88
CA VAL A 73 -13.97 -22.22 3.01
C VAL A 73 -14.95 -23.17 2.33
N GLY A 74 -16.21 -22.80 2.24
CA GLY A 74 -17.21 -23.59 1.51
C GLY A 74 -18.59 -23.58 2.13
N GLU A 75 -19.49 -24.36 1.54
CA GLU A 75 -20.91 -24.49 1.94
C GLU A 75 -21.10 -25.56 3.04
N THR A 76 -20.35 -25.42 4.12
CA THR A 76 -20.49 -26.26 5.32
C THR A 76 -20.68 -25.33 6.52
N ASP A 77 -21.60 -25.74 7.41
CA ASP A 77 -21.91 -24.95 8.62
C ASP A 77 -20.65 -24.59 9.41
N GLY A 78 -20.48 -23.31 9.72
CA GLY A 78 -19.32 -22.79 10.44
C GLY A 78 -18.13 -22.41 9.57
N PHE A 79 -18.11 -22.75 8.29
CA PHE A 79 -17.01 -22.35 7.38
C PHE A 79 -17.14 -20.88 6.92
N LEU A 80 -16.01 -20.29 6.59
CA LEU A 80 -16.00 -19.01 5.88
C LEU A 80 -16.62 -19.20 4.50
N TYR A 81 -17.55 -18.34 4.15
CA TYR A 81 -18.18 -18.35 2.84
C TYR A 81 -18.35 -16.92 2.30
N TYR A 82 -18.37 -16.80 1.00
CA TYR A 82 -18.79 -15.62 0.30
C TYR A 82 -19.65 -16.00 -0.90
N LYS A 83 -20.59 -15.15 -1.25
CA LYS A 83 -21.47 -15.42 -2.38
C LYS A 83 -20.66 -15.40 -3.68
N THR A 84 -20.68 -16.53 -4.38
CA THR A 84 -20.03 -16.64 -5.69
C THR A 84 -20.78 -15.84 -6.76
N GLY A 85 -20.05 -15.22 -7.67
CA GLY A 85 -20.59 -14.46 -8.79
C GLY A 85 -19.53 -14.20 -9.85
N THR A 86 -19.79 -13.36 -10.81
CA THR A 86 -18.90 -13.11 -11.97
C THR A 86 -17.47 -12.68 -11.58
N TYR A 87 -17.29 -12.12 -10.38
CA TYR A 87 -16.00 -11.62 -9.87
C TYR A 87 -15.52 -12.37 -8.62
N SER A 88 -16.13 -13.49 -8.29
CA SER A 88 -15.69 -14.31 -7.16
C SER A 88 -14.45 -15.10 -7.54
N GLY A 89 -13.60 -15.39 -6.54
CA GLY A 89 -12.57 -16.40 -6.66
C GLY A 89 -13.15 -17.80 -6.90
N ASP A 90 -12.32 -18.83 -6.82
CA ASP A 90 -12.71 -20.21 -7.03
C ASP A 90 -13.63 -20.78 -5.92
N GLY A 91 -13.81 -20.05 -4.81
CA GLY A 91 -14.57 -20.51 -3.65
C GLY A 91 -13.94 -21.72 -2.96
N ALA A 92 -12.74 -22.10 -3.34
CA ALA A 92 -12.05 -23.26 -2.81
C ALA A 92 -11.22 -22.89 -1.57
N GLY A 93 -11.13 -23.82 -0.67
CA GLY A 93 -10.34 -23.71 0.54
C GLY A 93 -9.47 -24.95 0.74
N PRO A 94 -8.76 -25.03 1.85
CA PRO A 94 -8.66 -24.01 2.91
C PRO A 94 -7.75 -22.84 2.53
N ILE A 95 -7.97 -21.68 3.15
CA ILE A 95 -6.96 -20.60 3.17
C ILE A 95 -5.84 -21.11 4.06
N PRO A 96 -4.62 -21.29 3.55
CA PRO A 96 -3.56 -21.97 4.31
C PRO A 96 -3.06 -21.10 5.48
N ALA A 97 -2.46 -21.72 6.51
CA ALA A 97 -1.88 -21.04 7.65
C ALA A 97 -0.74 -20.06 7.25
N SER A 98 -0.05 -20.34 6.15
CA SER A 98 0.98 -19.46 5.61
C SER A 98 0.47 -18.14 5.02
N PHE A 99 -0.84 -18.03 4.74
CA PHE A 99 -1.45 -16.77 4.34
C PHE A 99 -1.81 -15.97 5.60
N PRO A 100 -1.25 -14.77 5.80
CA PRO A 100 -1.52 -13.95 6.99
C PRO A 100 -3.01 -13.57 7.06
N LYS A 101 -3.65 -13.83 8.22
CA LYS A 101 -5.06 -13.48 8.45
C LYS A 101 -5.21 -12.11 9.10
N GLY A 102 -4.11 -11.53 9.60
CA GLY A 102 -4.12 -10.28 10.36
C GLY A 102 -4.51 -10.47 11.83
N PHE A 103 -4.50 -11.69 12.36
CA PHE A 103 -4.71 -11.96 13.77
C PHE A 103 -3.50 -11.55 14.61
N ASN A 104 -2.28 -11.86 14.15
CA ASN A 104 -1.06 -11.41 14.81
C ASN A 104 -0.91 -9.90 14.69
N HIS A 105 -0.14 -9.31 15.60
CA HIS A 105 0.17 -7.89 15.53
C HIS A 105 0.91 -7.53 14.23
N PHE A 106 0.62 -6.37 13.72
CA PHE A 106 1.29 -5.81 12.54
C PHE A 106 1.27 -4.29 12.56
N TRP A 107 2.08 -3.69 11.69
CA TRP A 107 2.07 -2.27 11.45
C TRP A 107 1.30 -1.97 10.16
N CYS A 108 0.45 -0.98 10.20
CA CYS A 108 -0.29 -0.51 9.04
C CYS A 108 0.00 0.98 8.82
N MET A 109 0.11 1.41 7.58
CA MET A 109 0.17 2.85 7.29
C MET A 109 -1.11 3.52 7.80
N LYS A 110 -0.96 4.66 8.47
CA LYS A 110 -2.10 5.41 9.02
C LYS A 110 -2.98 6.00 7.92
N TYR A 111 -2.37 6.36 6.82
CA TYR A 111 -3.04 6.95 5.66
C TYR A 111 -2.69 6.16 4.41
N GLU A 112 -3.55 6.26 3.42
CA GLU A 112 -3.26 5.78 2.07
C GLU A 112 -2.03 6.50 1.49
N ILE A 113 -1.30 5.83 0.62
CA ILE A 113 -0.16 6.42 -0.11
C ILE A 113 -0.66 7.63 -0.89
N THR A 114 -0.03 8.79 -0.70
CA THR A 114 -0.35 9.97 -1.50
C THR A 114 0.30 9.91 -2.87
N GLN A 115 -0.24 10.68 -3.81
CA GLN A 115 0.34 10.77 -5.15
C GLN A 115 1.76 11.34 -5.12
N GLN A 116 2.05 12.30 -4.24
CA GLN A 116 3.40 12.83 -4.09
C GLN A 116 4.38 11.78 -3.55
N GLN A 117 3.99 11.01 -2.52
CA GLN A 117 4.82 9.91 -2.01
C GLN A 117 5.13 8.87 -3.09
N TYR A 118 4.14 8.57 -3.94
CA TYR A 118 4.36 7.64 -5.04
C TYR A 118 5.23 8.23 -6.15
N ALA A 119 5.10 9.51 -6.47
CA ALA A 119 5.98 10.21 -7.40
C ALA A 119 7.43 10.26 -6.87
N ASP A 120 7.62 10.49 -5.57
CA ASP A 120 8.93 10.45 -4.92
C ASP A 120 9.57 9.05 -5.05
N PHE A 121 8.80 7.98 -4.82
CA PHE A 121 9.24 6.62 -5.06
C PHE A 121 9.70 6.43 -6.52
N LEU A 122 8.90 6.84 -7.51
CA LEU A 122 9.25 6.72 -8.93
C LEU A 122 10.58 7.42 -9.24
N ASN A 123 10.85 8.56 -8.61
CA ASN A 123 12.08 9.33 -8.81
C ASN A 123 13.33 8.66 -8.22
N THR A 124 13.18 7.66 -7.35
CA THR A 124 14.31 6.87 -6.81
C THR A 124 14.65 5.65 -7.67
N LEU A 125 13.78 5.30 -8.60
CA LEU A 125 13.95 4.13 -9.46
C LEU A 125 14.80 4.44 -10.70
N THR A 126 15.36 3.40 -11.32
CA THR A 126 15.91 3.53 -12.67
C THR A 126 14.79 3.91 -13.65
N GLU A 127 15.15 4.55 -14.77
CA GLU A 127 14.16 4.95 -15.78
C GLU A 127 13.29 3.78 -16.27
N THR A 128 13.89 2.60 -16.46
CA THR A 128 13.18 1.39 -16.90
C THR A 128 12.18 0.93 -15.84
N GLN A 129 12.57 0.91 -14.57
CA GLN A 129 11.68 0.51 -13.46
C GLN A 129 10.54 1.52 -13.28
N ALA A 130 10.86 2.81 -13.28
CA ALA A 130 9.86 3.87 -13.13
C ALA A 130 8.82 3.84 -14.27
N LYS A 131 9.25 3.61 -15.51
CA LYS A 131 8.34 3.52 -16.66
C LYS A 131 7.31 2.39 -16.53
N VAL A 132 7.69 1.24 -15.98
CA VAL A 132 6.78 0.11 -15.78
C VAL A 132 5.76 0.39 -14.68
N ARG A 133 6.14 1.17 -13.65
CA ARG A 133 5.32 1.44 -12.47
C ARG A 133 4.56 2.77 -12.53
N PHE A 134 4.82 3.58 -13.56
CA PHE A 134 4.17 4.87 -13.72
C PHE A 134 2.69 4.70 -14.08
N PRO A 135 1.76 5.22 -13.26
CA PRO A 135 0.34 5.20 -13.56
C PRO A 135 0.03 6.23 -14.66
N ASN A 136 0.19 5.85 -15.91
CA ASN A 136 0.02 6.73 -17.07
C ASN A 136 -1.46 7.05 -17.36
N TYR A 137 -2.14 7.65 -16.39
CA TYR A 137 -3.57 8.02 -16.45
C TYR A 137 -3.78 9.48 -16.01
N TYR A 138 -2.87 10.35 -16.39
CA TYR A 138 -2.93 11.77 -16.04
C TYR A 138 -4.32 12.37 -16.29
N ASN A 139 -4.82 13.13 -15.31
CA ASN A 139 -6.12 13.79 -15.28
C ASN A 139 -7.34 12.85 -15.38
N SER A 140 -7.16 11.54 -15.14
CA SER A 140 -8.25 10.58 -15.05
C SER A 140 -8.52 10.23 -13.60
N TYR A 141 -9.78 10.33 -13.16
CA TYR A 141 -10.21 10.01 -11.80
C TYR A 141 -9.31 10.61 -10.71
N ARG A 142 -8.93 11.88 -10.86
CA ARG A 142 -8.06 12.61 -9.93
C ARG A 142 -6.63 12.06 -9.83
N ASN A 143 -6.11 11.39 -10.85
CA ASN A 143 -4.69 11.08 -10.95
C ASN A 143 -3.98 12.26 -11.60
N PHE A 144 -3.03 12.87 -10.89
CA PHE A 144 -2.29 14.05 -11.33
C PHE A 144 -0.78 13.81 -11.42
N ILE A 145 -0.34 12.55 -11.25
CA ILE A 145 1.06 12.22 -11.43
C ILE A 145 1.43 12.36 -12.91
N LYS A 146 2.46 13.13 -13.18
CA LYS A 146 2.95 13.46 -14.50
C LYS A 146 4.46 13.29 -14.56
N LYS A 147 4.98 12.99 -15.74
CA LYS A 147 6.42 13.03 -16.02
C LYS A 147 6.73 14.26 -16.86
N VAL A 148 7.66 15.08 -16.38
CA VAL A 148 8.25 16.18 -17.16
C VAL A 148 9.75 15.93 -17.22
N ASP A 149 10.29 15.82 -18.42
CA ASP A 149 11.66 15.37 -18.68
C ASP A 149 11.96 14.02 -18.02
N THR A 150 12.76 14.01 -16.96
CA THR A 150 13.13 12.80 -16.21
C THR A 150 12.49 12.73 -14.82
N VAL A 151 11.69 13.72 -14.43
CA VAL A 151 11.12 13.85 -13.08
C VAL A 151 9.63 13.53 -13.09
N TYR A 152 9.18 12.79 -12.06
CA TYR A 152 7.78 12.55 -11.77
C TYR A 152 7.31 13.47 -10.64
N GLY A 153 6.10 14.00 -10.75
CA GLY A 153 5.49 14.86 -9.75
C GLY A 153 4.01 15.03 -9.97
N CYS A 154 3.32 15.62 -9.01
CA CYS A 154 1.91 16.00 -9.15
C CYS A 154 1.81 17.36 -9.86
N ASP A 155 0.85 17.49 -10.78
CA ASP A 155 0.61 18.71 -11.59
C ASP A 155 -0.87 18.84 -11.92
N ALA A 156 -1.72 19.07 -10.91
CA ALA A 156 -3.16 19.17 -11.10
C ALA A 156 -3.57 20.41 -11.88
N ASN A 157 -2.83 21.51 -11.76
CA ASN A 157 -3.07 22.76 -12.48
C ASN A 157 -2.51 22.77 -13.91
N ASN A 158 -1.73 21.74 -14.27
CA ASN A 158 -1.16 21.51 -15.61
C ASN A 158 -0.20 22.62 -16.09
N ASN A 159 0.59 23.16 -15.19
CA ASN A 159 1.57 24.19 -15.54
C ASN A 159 3.00 23.67 -15.74
N ASN A 160 3.20 22.34 -15.62
CA ASN A 160 4.50 21.64 -15.71
C ASN A 160 5.50 22.01 -14.61
N LYS A 161 5.00 22.50 -13.48
CA LYS A 161 5.77 22.66 -12.26
C LYS A 161 5.20 21.72 -11.22
N PHE A 162 6.05 21.18 -10.37
CA PHE A 162 5.66 20.20 -9.35
C PHE A 162 5.80 20.79 -7.94
N ASN A 163 5.11 20.15 -7.00
CA ASN A 163 5.15 20.47 -5.57
C ASN A 163 4.55 21.84 -5.22
N GLU A 164 3.67 22.36 -6.03
CA GLU A 164 2.87 23.54 -5.72
C GLU A 164 1.67 23.13 -4.82
N GLN A 165 1.06 24.10 -4.14
CA GLN A 165 0.01 23.84 -3.16
C GLN A 165 -1.25 23.24 -3.78
N ASP A 166 -1.53 23.55 -5.04
CA ASP A 166 -2.71 23.13 -5.80
C ASP A 166 -2.46 21.93 -6.74
N ASP A 167 -1.30 21.28 -6.63
CA ASP A 167 -0.92 20.15 -7.48
C ASP A 167 -1.56 18.81 -7.13
N GLY A 168 -2.33 18.75 -6.05
CA GLY A 168 -2.99 17.52 -5.62
C GLY A 168 -2.07 16.53 -4.90
N ASN A 169 -0.97 16.99 -4.33
CA ASN A 169 0.09 16.22 -3.70
C ASN A 169 -0.41 15.22 -2.64
N ASN A 170 -1.42 15.62 -1.86
CA ASN A 170 -1.98 14.85 -0.76
C ASN A 170 -3.19 13.98 -1.15
N ILE A 171 -3.49 13.86 -2.43
CA ILE A 171 -4.56 12.98 -2.89
C ILE A 171 -4.05 11.54 -2.84
N ALA A 172 -4.91 10.61 -2.39
CA ALA A 172 -4.60 9.18 -2.40
C ALA A 172 -4.23 8.71 -3.81
N CYS A 173 -3.16 7.91 -3.91
CA CYS A 173 -2.68 7.40 -5.18
C CYS A 173 -3.60 6.31 -5.70
N ASN A 174 -3.96 6.40 -6.97
CA ASN A 174 -4.76 5.39 -7.67
C ASN A 174 -4.00 4.84 -8.88
N TYR A 175 -4.59 3.86 -9.57
CA TYR A 175 -3.99 3.17 -10.72
C TYR A 175 -2.66 2.48 -10.43
N ILE A 176 -2.44 2.04 -9.20
CA ILE A 176 -1.32 1.20 -8.82
C ILE A 176 -1.76 -0.27 -8.79
N SER A 177 -0.94 -1.14 -9.32
CA SER A 177 -1.15 -2.59 -9.26
C SER A 177 -0.67 -3.16 -7.92
N TRP A 178 -1.04 -4.42 -7.65
CA TRP A 178 -0.49 -5.15 -6.50
C TRP A 178 1.05 -5.18 -6.51
N ALA A 179 1.66 -5.41 -7.67
CA ALA A 179 3.11 -5.43 -7.83
C ALA A 179 3.75 -4.06 -7.53
N ASP A 180 3.05 -2.97 -7.86
CA ASP A 180 3.51 -1.62 -7.55
C ASP A 180 3.42 -1.33 -6.05
N GLY A 181 2.33 -1.78 -5.42
CA GLY A 181 2.16 -1.66 -3.97
C GLY A 181 3.23 -2.41 -3.17
N ILE A 182 3.58 -3.64 -3.58
CA ILE A 182 4.68 -4.41 -2.97
C ILE A 182 6.01 -3.68 -3.14
N ALA A 183 6.33 -3.21 -4.35
CA ALA A 183 7.58 -2.53 -4.60
C ALA A 183 7.70 -1.19 -3.84
N TYR A 184 6.58 -0.49 -3.67
CA TYR A 184 6.54 0.71 -2.82
C TYR A 184 6.78 0.35 -1.34
N ALA A 185 6.16 -0.72 -0.85
CA ALA A 185 6.35 -1.17 0.53
C ALA A 185 7.81 -1.58 0.79
N ASP A 186 8.44 -2.31 -0.13
CA ASP A 186 9.86 -2.70 -0.04
C ASP A 186 10.80 -1.49 -0.04
N TRP A 187 10.44 -0.43 -0.80
CA TRP A 187 11.22 0.81 -0.82
C TRP A 187 11.07 1.62 0.46
N ALA A 188 9.89 1.56 1.09
CA ALA A 188 9.52 2.37 2.25
C ALA A 188 9.90 1.75 3.60
N ALA A 189 10.31 0.46 3.63
CA ALA A 189 10.54 -0.33 4.85
C ALA A 189 11.91 -0.11 5.52
#